data_4677210695648bd7cffdfd89da93a33c
#
_entry.id   4677210695648bd7cffdfd89da93a33c
#
_cell.length_a   1.000
_cell.length_b   1.000
_cell.length_c   1.000
_cell.angle_alpha   90.00
_cell.angle_beta   90.00
_cell.angle_gamma   90.00
#
_symmetry.space_group_name_H-M   'P 1'
#
loop_
_entity.id
_entity.type
_entity.pdbx_description
1 polymer ?
#
loop_
_entity_poly.entity_id
_entity_poly.type
_entity_poly.pdbx_seq_one_letter_code
_entity_poly.pdbx_strand_id
1 'polypeptide(L)'
;MTIAAGAAQAQGYAAGSEDTGFYLQGGYSYLDIQPDGAESGVDTDAITARAGYQFSPYFSLEGDITTGIDDGEFDYNVDEDDFNLDDNNDGDFNDLINASGDIGLNYLVGVYGKASMPVSDKLDVFARAGYAFVDLDATVTTPGGTDLTTVEDSEDGAALGAGAEFDLTESWVLRGDYTWYGFGDTDTHAAMISAGYKF
;
A
#
# COMPACT_ATOMS: atom_id res chain seq x y z
N MET A 1 3.36 7.24 -39.89
CA MET A 1 4.30 7.28 -38.78
C MET A 1 4.40 5.86 -38.24
N THR A 2 5.48 5.14 -38.62
CA THR A 2 5.64 3.70 -38.39
C THR A 2 6.42 3.55 -37.09
N ILE A 3 5.79 3.01 -36.05
CA ILE A 3 6.47 2.67 -34.80
C ILE A 3 7.16 1.33 -35.05
N ALA A 4 8.48 1.33 -35.17
CA ALA A 4 9.28 0.14 -35.18
C ALA A 4 9.38 -0.39 -33.74
N ALA A 5 8.66 -1.49 -33.45
CA ALA A 5 8.87 -2.27 -32.24
C ALA A 5 10.25 -2.96 -32.38
N GLY A 6 11.24 -2.44 -31.67
CA GLY A 6 12.52 -3.09 -31.50
C GLY A 6 12.33 -4.33 -30.66
N ALA A 7 12.35 -5.50 -31.28
CA ALA A 7 12.49 -6.75 -30.54
C ALA A 7 13.90 -6.76 -29.94
N ALA A 8 13.99 -6.51 -28.63
CA ALA A 8 15.20 -6.80 -27.86
C ALA A 8 15.38 -8.32 -27.90
N GLN A 9 16.40 -8.79 -28.60
CA GLN A 9 16.84 -10.17 -28.54
C GLN A 9 17.44 -10.37 -27.15
N ALA A 10 16.63 -10.85 -26.22
CA ALA A 10 17.13 -11.42 -24.98
C ALA A 10 18.01 -12.63 -25.38
N GLN A 11 19.32 -12.43 -25.32
CA GLN A 11 20.26 -13.53 -25.42
C GLN A 11 19.98 -14.41 -24.20
N GLY A 12 19.55 -15.64 -24.47
CA GLY A 12 19.15 -16.58 -23.45
C GLY A 12 20.26 -16.80 -22.44
N TYR A 13 20.05 -16.28 -21.23
CA TYR A 13 20.60 -16.87 -20.05
C TYR A 13 19.93 -18.24 -19.92
N ALA A 14 20.73 -19.29 -19.86
CA ALA A 14 20.25 -20.63 -19.57
C ALA A 14 19.73 -20.58 -18.13
N ALA A 15 18.42 -20.39 -17.97
CA ALA A 15 17.73 -20.57 -16.72
C ALA A 15 18.01 -22.00 -16.24
N GLY A 16 18.82 -22.13 -15.20
CA GLY A 16 18.96 -23.38 -14.48
C GLY A 16 17.58 -23.71 -13.88
N SER A 17 17.31 -24.99 -13.69
CA SER A 17 16.09 -25.51 -13.10
C SER A 17 15.88 -25.14 -11.61
N GLU A 18 16.59 -24.13 -11.11
CA GLU A 18 16.63 -23.70 -9.71
C GLU A 18 15.79 -22.46 -9.40
N ASP A 19 15.20 -21.84 -10.44
CA ASP A 19 14.44 -20.59 -10.28
C ASP A 19 12.94 -20.82 -9.98
N THR A 20 12.59 -21.95 -9.41
CA THR A 20 11.22 -22.25 -8.98
C THR A 20 11.19 -22.58 -7.49
N GLY A 21 10.33 -21.96 -6.73
CA GLY A 21 10.26 -22.22 -5.28
C GLY A 21 9.42 -21.20 -4.54
N PHE A 22 9.25 -21.48 -3.27
CA PHE A 22 8.62 -20.53 -2.35
C PHE A 22 9.61 -19.46 -1.89
N TYR A 23 9.08 -18.30 -1.62
CA TYR A 23 9.80 -17.26 -0.92
C TYR A 23 8.89 -16.53 0.08
N LEU A 24 9.51 -16.00 1.11
CA LEU A 24 8.87 -15.16 2.11
C LEU A 24 9.64 -13.85 2.20
N GLN A 25 8.92 -12.75 2.32
CA GLN A 25 9.49 -11.41 2.49
C GLN A 25 8.77 -10.69 3.63
N GLY A 26 9.50 -9.83 4.33
CA GLY A 26 8.94 -8.92 5.31
C GLY A 26 9.55 -7.54 5.12
N GLY A 27 8.76 -6.51 5.30
CA GLY A 27 9.23 -5.15 5.07
C GLY A 27 8.36 -4.08 5.68
N TYR A 28 8.85 -2.87 5.51
CA TYR A 28 8.19 -1.64 5.88
C TYR A 28 7.52 -1.05 4.66
N SER A 29 6.30 -0.57 4.84
CA SER A 29 5.49 0.08 3.83
C SER A 29 5.05 1.45 4.30
N TYR A 30 5.14 2.43 3.43
CA TYR A 30 4.56 3.75 3.57
C TYR A 30 3.39 3.85 2.61
N LEU A 31 2.21 4.20 3.13
CA LEU A 31 1.00 4.34 2.37
C LEU A 31 0.53 5.79 2.38
N ASP A 32 0.11 6.27 1.22
CA ASP A 32 -0.58 7.55 1.02
C ASP A 32 -1.99 7.22 0.51
N ILE A 33 -2.98 7.48 1.35
CA ILE A 33 -4.40 7.19 1.12
C ILE A 33 -5.09 8.48 0.68
N GLN A 34 -5.67 8.49 -0.51
CA GLN A 34 -6.25 9.68 -1.14
C GLN A 34 -7.73 9.44 -1.45
N PRO A 35 -8.66 9.80 -0.56
CA PRO A 35 -10.09 9.75 -0.85
C PRO A 35 -10.48 10.75 -1.93
N ASP A 36 -11.39 10.38 -2.83
CA ASP A 36 -11.90 11.24 -3.89
C ASP A 36 -12.55 12.49 -3.30
N GLY A 37 -12.09 13.66 -3.79
CA GLY A 37 -12.61 14.96 -3.35
C GLY A 37 -11.97 15.51 -2.08
N ALA A 38 -11.04 14.82 -1.46
CA ALA A 38 -10.24 15.34 -0.36
C ALA A 38 -9.16 16.32 -0.88
N GLU A 39 -8.90 17.40 -0.16
CA GLU A 39 -7.85 18.38 -0.50
C GLU A 39 -6.43 17.86 -0.17
N SER A 40 -6.33 16.84 0.68
CA SER A 40 -5.07 16.19 1.08
C SER A 40 -5.30 14.71 1.37
N GLY A 41 -4.29 13.88 1.09
CA GLY A 41 -4.25 12.47 1.49
C GLY A 41 -3.85 12.32 2.97
N VAL A 42 -3.98 11.11 3.47
CA VAL A 42 -3.53 10.69 4.79
C VAL A 42 -2.42 9.66 4.64
N ASP A 43 -1.30 9.91 5.32
CA ASP A 43 -0.15 9.04 5.31
C ASP A 43 -0.18 8.07 6.50
N THR A 44 0.14 6.81 6.28
CA THR A 44 0.28 5.82 7.35
C THR A 44 1.48 4.92 7.12
N ASP A 45 2.11 4.55 8.22
CA ASP A 45 3.21 3.60 8.26
C ASP A 45 2.69 2.19 8.55
N ALA A 46 3.26 1.20 7.86
CA ALA A 46 2.79 -0.17 7.97
C ALA A 46 3.93 -1.20 7.85
N ILE A 47 3.66 -2.41 8.31
CA ILE A 47 4.48 -3.58 8.06
C ILE A 47 3.76 -4.54 7.13
N THR A 48 4.51 -5.09 6.18
CA THR A 48 3.97 -6.04 5.19
C THR A 48 4.73 -7.36 5.28
N ALA A 49 3.97 -8.45 5.32
CA ALA A 49 4.47 -9.80 5.07
C ALA A 49 3.98 -10.26 3.70
N ARG A 50 4.87 -10.86 2.92
CA ARG A 50 4.61 -11.38 1.58
C ARG A 50 5.04 -12.83 1.50
N ALA A 51 4.20 -13.67 0.92
CA ALA A 51 4.53 -15.02 0.52
C ALA A 51 4.35 -15.15 -0.99
N GLY A 52 5.27 -15.83 -1.66
CA GLY A 52 5.17 -16.04 -3.10
C GLY A 52 5.67 -17.41 -3.53
N TYR A 53 5.21 -17.82 -4.70
CA TYR A 53 5.70 -19.00 -5.39
C TYR A 53 6.13 -18.62 -6.79
N GLN A 54 7.40 -18.79 -7.07
CA GLN A 54 7.99 -18.61 -8.39
C GLN A 54 7.86 -19.90 -9.16
N PHE A 55 7.11 -19.89 -10.26
CA PHE A 55 6.89 -21.08 -11.10
C PHE A 55 7.68 -21.04 -12.41
N SER A 56 8.33 -19.91 -12.68
CA SER A 56 9.32 -19.77 -13.74
C SER A 56 10.26 -18.59 -13.43
N PRO A 57 11.40 -18.45 -14.11
CA PRO A 57 12.29 -17.29 -13.91
C PRO A 57 11.62 -15.93 -14.14
N TYR A 58 10.49 -15.92 -14.83
CA TYR A 58 9.81 -14.70 -15.25
C TYR A 58 8.47 -14.47 -14.56
N PHE A 59 7.90 -15.48 -13.91
CA PHE A 59 6.54 -15.38 -13.36
C PHE A 59 6.43 -15.99 -11.97
N SER A 60 5.71 -15.28 -11.10
CA SER A 60 5.35 -15.74 -9.77
C SER A 60 3.94 -15.30 -9.37
N LEU A 61 3.39 -15.99 -8.38
CA LEU A 61 2.17 -15.60 -7.69
C LEU A 61 2.57 -15.13 -6.29
N GLU A 62 2.02 -14.00 -5.86
CA GLU A 62 2.29 -13.40 -4.56
C GLU A 62 1.00 -13.19 -3.77
N GLY A 63 1.10 -13.28 -2.45
CA GLY A 63 0.08 -12.82 -1.51
C GLY A 63 0.72 -11.92 -0.47
N ASP A 64 0.12 -10.76 -0.22
CA ASP A 64 0.57 -9.79 0.76
C ASP A 64 -0.45 -9.67 1.89
N ILE A 65 0.05 -9.43 3.10
CA ILE A 65 -0.72 -8.94 4.23
C ILE A 65 0.03 -7.77 4.85
N THR A 66 -0.64 -6.65 4.98
CA THR A 66 -0.12 -5.39 5.53
C THR A 66 -0.98 -4.96 6.70
N THR A 67 -0.39 -4.45 7.76
CA THR A 67 -1.08 -3.85 8.90
C THR A 67 -0.39 -2.54 9.26
N GLY A 68 -1.18 -1.52 9.59
CA GLY A 68 -0.68 -0.23 10.08
C GLY A 68 0.06 -0.39 11.40
N ILE A 69 1.04 0.46 11.61
CA ILE A 69 1.80 0.58 12.85
C ILE A 69 1.74 1.99 13.43
N ASP A 70 1.20 2.92 12.67
CA ASP A 70 0.94 4.30 13.06
C ASP A 70 -0.31 4.79 12.33
N ASP A 71 -1.18 5.50 13.02
CA ASP A 71 -2.41 6.02 12.44
C ASP A 71 -2.13 7.41 11.86
N GLY A 72 -2.73 7.70 10.71
CA GLY A 72 -2.62 9.01 10.08
C GLY A 72 -3.57 10.00 10.72
N GLU A 73 -3.05 11.13 11.17
CA GLU A 73 -3.85 12.21 11.76
C GLU A 73 -4.31 13.19 10.69
N PHE A 74 -5.55 13.67 10.81
CA PHE A 74 -6.07 14.75 9.97
C PHE A 74 -6.87 15.74 10.80
N ASP A 75 -6.75 17.01 10.44
CA ASP A 75 -7.53 18.10 11.05
C ASP A 75 -8.68 18.51 10.12
N TYR A 76 -9.85 18.76 10.69
CA TYR A 76 -10.99 19.28 9.96
C TYR A 76 -11.78 20.27 10.82
N ASN A 77 -12.55 21.12 10.14
CA ASN A 77 -13.40 22.11 10.83
C ASN A 77 -14.85 21.62 10.79
N VAL A 78 -15.50 21.65 11.95
CA VAL A 78 -16.93 21.35 12.11
C VAL A 78 -17.66 22.59 12.64
N ASP A 79 -18.92 22.77 12.24
CA ASP A 79 -19.77 23.78 12.83
C ASP A 79 -20.24 23.32 14.22
N GLU A 80 -20.17 24.20 15.21
CA GLU A 80 -20.65 23.94 16.58
C GLU A 80 -22.12 23.52 16.60
N ASP A 81 -22.94 24.07 15.69
CA ASP A 81 -24.38 23.77 15.58
C ASP A 81 -24.64 22.29 15.25
N ASP A 82 -23.79 21.68 14.44
CA ASP A 82 -23.94 20.26 14.03
C ASP A 82 -23.79 19.27 15.21
N PHE A 83 -23.01 19.65 16.22
CA PHE A 83 -22.75 18.81 17.40
C PHE A 83 -23.30 19.38 18.69
N ASN A 84 -24.00 20.52 18.64
CA ASN A 84 -24.53 21.25 19.80
C ASN A 84 -23.44 21.48 20.89
N LEU A 85 -22.24 21.82 20.43
CA LEU A 85 -21.10 22.20 21.25
C LEU A 85 -21.01 23.73 21.30
N ASP A 86 -20.53 24.27 22.41
CA ASP A 86 -20.20 25.68 22.64
C ASP A 86 -18.83 25.65 23.33
N ASP A 87 -17.75 25.63 22.53
CA ASP A 87 -16.41 25.37 23.04
C ASP A 87 -15.84 26.57 23.79
N ASN A 88 -16.23 27.78 23.39
CA ASN A 88 -15.81 29.05 24.00
C ASN A 88 -16.83 29.58 25.05
N ASN A 89 -17.98 28.94 25.16
CA ASN A 89 -19.06 29.26 26.12
C ASN A 89 -19.59 30.70 25.98
N ASP A 90 -19.67 31.22 24.74
CA ASP A 90 -20.22 32.55 24.48
C ASP A 90 -21.71 32.54 24.09
N GLY A 91 -22.29 31.35 23.90
CA GLY A 91 -23.68 31.13 23.55
C GLY A 91 -23.99 31.28 22.06
N ASP A 92 -22.99 31.38 21.22
CA ASP A 92 -23.10 31.31 19.77
C ASP A 92 -22.62 29.94 19.29
N PHE A 93 -23.44 29.23 18.52
CA PHE A 93 -23.17 27.89 18.00
C PHE A 93 -22.81 27.91 16.50
N ASN A 94 -22.41 29.06 15.95
CA ASN A 94 -22.05 29.18 14.54
C ASN A 94 -20.52 29.25 14.31
N ASP A 95 -19.73 29.03 15.33
CA ASP A 95 -18.29 29.03 15.21
C ASP A 95 -17.77 27.71 14.65
N LEU A 96 -16.60 27.76 14.01
CA LEU A 96 -15.90 26.58 13.50
C LEU A 96 -14.95 26.05 14.57
N ILE A 97 -15.15 24.82 14.95
CA ILE A 97 -14.27 24.10 15.89
C ILE A 97 -13.30 23.23 15.10
N ASN A 98 -12.02 23.30 15.44
CA ASN A 98 -11.04 22.33 14.94
C ASN A 98 -11.28 21.00 15.63
N ALA A 99 -11.63 20.01 14.84
CA ALA A 99 -11.67 18.62 15.24
C ALA A 99 -10.50 17.87 14.59
N SER A 100 -9.98 16.89 15.27
CA SER A 100 -8.99 15.97 14.73
C SER A 100 -9.60 14.60 14.53
N GLY A 101 -9.06 13.85 13.60
CA GLY A 101 -9.42 12.47 13.38
C GLY A 101 -8.17 11.66 13.06
N ASP A 102 -8.26 10.39 13.34
CA ASP A 102 -7.23 9.41 13.04
C ASP A 102 -7.79 8.40 12.05
N ILE A 103 -7.01 8.05 11.03
CA ILE A 103 -7.31 6.96 10.12
C ILE A 103 -6.26 5.88 10.33
N GLY A 104 -6.71 4.71 10.79
CA GLY A 104 -5.91 3.53 11.00
C GLY A 104 -6.07 2.52 9.85
N LEU A 105 -4.98 1.88 9.46
CA LEU A 105 -5.00 0.71 8.59
C LEU A 105 -5.07 -0.55 9.43
N ASN A 106 -6.25 -1.17 9.54
CA ASN A 106 -6.39 -2.44 10.21
C ASN A 106 -5.61 -3.52 9.47
N TYR A 107 -5.97 -3.74 8.22
CA TYR A 107 -5.22 -4.63 7.33
C TYR A 107 -5.52 -4.35 5.86
N LEU A 108 -4.53 -4.68 5.03
CA LEU A 108 -4.66 -4.76 3.58
C LEU A 108 -4.14 -6.13 3.16
N VAL A 109 -4.94 -6.89 2.44
CA VAL A 109 -4.56 -8.19 1.88
C VAL A 109 -4.69 -8.17 0.37
N GLY A 110 -3.74 -8.77 -0.34
CA GLY A 110 -3.77 -8.79 -1.80
C GLY A 110 -3.18 -10.06 -2.40
N VAL A 111 -3.60 -10.36 -3.61
CA VAL A 111 -3.07 -11.45 -4.42
C VAL A 111 -2.66 -10.91 -5.78
N TYR A 112 -1.45 -11.25 -6.23
CA TYR A 112 -0.83 -10.65 -7.41
C TYR A 112 -0.15 -11.71 -8.29
N GLY A 113 -0.28 -11.53 -9.61
CA GLY A 113 0.66 -12.10 -10.55
C GLY A 113 1.84 -11.13 -10.74
N LYS A 114 3.06 -11.63 -10.60
CA LYS A 114 4.30 -10.85 -10.85
C LYS A 114 5.00 -11.35 -12.10
N ALA A 115 5.41 -10.42 -12.95
CA ALA A 115 6.26 -10.68 -14.11
C ALA A 115 7.62 -9.99 -13.89
N SER A 116 8.71 -10.77 -13.88
CA SER A 116 10.07 -10.30 -13.64
C SER A 116 10.92 -10.37 -14.88
N MET A 117 11.89 -9.49 -14.99
CA MET A 117 12.88 -9.46 -16.05
C MET A 117 14.27 -9.24 -15.44
N PRO A 118 15.19 -10.20 -15.61
CA PRO A 118 16.57 -10.03 -15.17
C PRO A 118 17.28 -8.93 -15.96
N VAL A 119 17.86 -7.97 -15.27
CA VAL A 119 18.66 -6.86 -15.84
C VAL A 119 20.14 -7.17 -15.68
N SER A 120 20.51 -7.88 -14.63
CA SER A 120 21.87 -8.39 -14.40
C SER A 120 21.82 -9.68 -13.56
N ASP A 121 22.99 -10.26 -13.29
CA ASP A 121 23.11 -11.50 -12.48
C ASP A 121 22.55 -11.38 -11.05
N LYS A 122 22.27 -10.15 -10.60
CA LYS A 122 21.81 -9.87 -9.22
C LYS A 122 20.62 -8.93 -9.16
N LEU A 123 20.16 -8.40 -10.29
CA LEU A 123 19.12 -7.38 -10.31
C LEU A 123 18.02 -7.78 -11.27
N ASP A 124 16.83 -7.93 -10.73
CA ASP A 124 15.60 -8.10 -11.48
C ASP A 124 14.73 -6.85 -11.35
N VAL A 125 14.09 -6.46 -12.43
CA VAL A 125 12.97 -5.51 -12.38
C VAL A 125 11.68 -6.27 -12.63
N PHE A 126 10.59 -5.81 -12.04
CA PHE A 126 9.32 -6.50 -12.18
C PHE A 126 8.14 -5.53 -12.26
N ALA A 127 7.05 -6.05 -12.80
CA ALA A 127 5.72 -5.49 -12.67
C ALA A 127 4.80 -6.53 -12.01
N ARG A 128 3.83 -6.07 -11.24
CA ARG A 128 2.81 -6.93 -10.64
C ARG A 128 1.41 -6.34 -10.86
N ALA A 129 0.43 -7.21 -10.99
CA ALA A 129 -0.97 -6.84 -11.09
C ALA A 129 -1.79 -7.82 -10.29
N GLY A 130 -2.82 -7.34 -9.62
CA GLY A 130 -3.61 -8.14 -8.72
C GLY A 130 -4.88 -7.47 -8.25
N TYR A 131 -5.40 -8.03 -7.18
CA TYR A 131 -6.60 -7.56 -6.51
C TYR A 131 -6.34 -7.53 -5.01
N ALA A 132 -6.78 -6.46 -4.36
CA ALA A 132 -6.56 -6.25 -2.95
C ALA A 132 -7.86 -5.89 -2.24
N PHE A 133 -7.89 -6.13 -0.95
CA PHE A 133 -8.94 -5.80 -0.02
C PHE A 133 -8.33 -5.03 1.15
N VAL A 134 -8.92 -3.91 1.52
CA VAL A 134 -8.48 -3.06 2.62
C VAL A 134 -9.60 -2.91 3.65
N ASP A 135 -9.21 -2.86 4.91
CA ASP A 135 -10.07 -2.57 6.05
C ASP A 135 -9.44 -1.41 6.83
N LEU A 136 -10.17 -0.32 6.92
CA LEU A 136 -9.76 0.93 7.54
C LEU A 136 -10.68 1.22 8.72
N ASP A 137 -10.15 1.85 9.75
CA ASP A 137 -10.92 2.49 10.80
C ASP A 137 -10.63 3.98 10.85
N ALA A 138 -11.66 4.77 11.04
CA ALA A 138 -11.57 6.21 11.21
C ALA A 138 -12.21 6.61 12.54
N THR A 139 -11.47 7.30 13.38
CA THR A 139 -11.96 7.85 14.65
C THR A 139 -11.98 9.36 14.59
N VAL A 140 -13.12 9.93 14.92
CA VAL A 140 -13.34 11.39 14.97
C VAL A 140 -13.35 11.80 16.43
N THR A 141 -12.48 12.74 16.79
CA THR A 141 -12.28 13.19 18.19
C THR A 141 -12.55 14.70 18.31
N THR A 142 -13.28 15.11 19.35
CA THR A 142 -13.49 16.53 19.66
C THR A 142 -12.22 17.19 20.21
N PRO A 143 -12.11 18.53 20.18
CA PRO A 143 -11.02 19.28 20.81
C PRO A 143 -10.84 19.00 22.31
N GLY A 144 -11.86 18.44 22.95
CA GLY A 144 -11.82 18.01 24.36
C GLY A 144 -11.32 16.58 24.57
N GLY A 145 -10.89 15.87 23.51
CA GLY A 145 -10.39 14.50 23.58
C GLY A 145 -11.48 13.45 23.81
N THR A 146 -12.72 13.74 23.39
CA THR A 146 -13.82 12.76 23.46
C THR A 146 -14.08 12.22 22.07
N ASP A 147 -14.01 10.89 21.92
CA ASP A 147 -14.33 10.22 20.66
C ASP A 147 -15.81 10.41 20.36
N LEU A 148 -16.13 10.99 19.21
CA LEU A 148 -17.50 11.21 18.74
C LEU A 148 -18.07 9.97 18.06
N THR A 149 -17.27 9.36 17.19
CA THR A 149 -17.66 8.16 16.45
C THR A 149 -16.42 7.45 15.92
N THR A 150 -16.53 6.15 15.81
CA THR A 150 -15.58 5.32 15.04
C THR A 150 -16.37 4.68 13.90
N VAL A 151 -15.87 4.81 12.69
CA VAL A 151 -16.45 4.22 11.47
C VAL A 151 -15.43 3.22 10.93
N GLU A 152 -15.87 2.00 10.74
CA GLU A 152 -15.11 0.96 10.04
C GLU A 152 -15.62 0.93 8.59
N ASP A 153 -14.70 0.95 7.63
CA ASP A 153 -15.02 0.83 6.22
C ASP A 153 -14.06 -0.15 5.54
N SER A 154 -14.59 -0.90 4.59
CA SER A 154 -13.82 -1.89 3.87
C SER A 154 -14.04 -1.76 2.37
N GLU A 155 -12.96 -1.71 1.63
CA GLU A 155 -12.98 -1.59 0.18
C GLU A 155 -12.13 -2.66 -0.49
N ASP A 156 -12.39 -2.88 -1.76
CA ASP A 156 -11.62 -3.81 -2.56
C ASP A 156 -11.42 -3.27 -3.98
N GLY A 157 -10.32 -3.65 -4.60
CA GLY A 157 -10.02 -3.11 -5.92
C GLY A 157 -8.78 -3.67 -6.60
N ALA A 158 -8.54 -3.14 -7.79
CA ALA A 158 -7.39 -3.51 -8.60
C ALA A 158 -6.11 -2.94 -8.02
N ALA A 159 -5.02 -3.69 -8.11
CA ALA A 159 -3.70 -3.27 -7.68
C ALA A 159 -2.67 -3.45 -8.81
N LEU A 160 -1.87 -2.41 -9.04
CA LEU A 160 -0.79 -2.40 -10.02
C LEU A 160 0.50 -1.91 -9.36
N GLY A 161 1.58 -2.63 -9.58
CA GLY A 161 2.86 -2.27 -8.98
C GLY A 161 4.05 -2.57 -9.86
N ALA A 162 5.17 -1.96 -9.52
CA ALA A 162 6.46 -2.21 -10.14
C ALA A 162 7.58 -2.01 -9.10
N GLY A 163 8.70 -2.67 -9.35
CA GLY A 163 9.83 -2.58 -8.43
C GLY A 163 11.08 -3.26 -8.96
N ALA A 164 12.04 -3.41 -8.05
CA ALA A 164 13.27 -4.12 -8.30
C ALA A 164 13.65 -5.02 -7.13
N GLU A 165 14.24 -6.15 -7.45
CA GLU A 165 14.78 -7.14 -6.52
C GLU A 165 16.29 -7.24 -6.73
N PHE A 166 17.03 -7.18 -5.63
CA PHE A 166 18.49 -7.33 -5.62
C PHE A 166 18.90 -8.55 -4.80
N ASP A 167 19.51 -9.53 -5.45
CA ASP A 167 20.01 -10.74 -4.81
C ASP A 167 21.28 -10.45 -3.99
N LEU A 168 21.12 -10.43 -2.67
CA LEU A 168 22.25 -10.29 -1.73
C LEU A 168 23.11 -11.55 -1.71
N THR A 169 22.44 -12.71 -1.73
CA THR A 169 23.01 -14.05 -1.83
C THR A 169 22.10 -14.91 -2.70
N GLU A 170 22.42 -16.21 -2.87
CA GLU A 170 21.53 -17.17 -3.58
C GLU A 170 20.14 -17.31 -2.91
N SER A 171 20.03 -17.03 -1.61
CA SER A 171 18.79 -17.20 -0.86
C SER A 171 18.19 -15.88 -0.33
N TRP A 172 18.99 -14.83 -0.13
CA TRP A 172 18.51 -13.57 0.42
C TRP A 172 18.36 -12.52 -0.66
N VAL A 173 17.19 -11.86 -0.66
CA VAL A 173 16.83 -10.78 -1.59
C VAL A 173 16.45 -9.53 -0.82
N LEU A 174 16.85 -8.37 -1.36
CA LEU A 174 16.35 -7.06 -0.99
C LEU A 174 15.42 -6.58 -2.10
N ARG A 175 14.24 -6.05 -1.75
CA ARG A 175 13.27 -5.58 -2.72
C ARG A 175 12.76 -4.20 -2.36
N GLY A 176 12.62 -3.35 -3.39
CA GLY A 176 11.91 -2.08 -3.32
C GLY A 176 10.79 -2.07 -4.36
N ASP A 177 9.58 -1.74 -3.96
CA ASP A 177 8.45 -1.67 -4.87
C ASP A 177 7.46 -0.55 -4.51
N TYR A 178 6.74 -0.16 -5.52
CA TYR A 178 5.64 0.77 -5.45
C TYR A 178 4.39 0.10 -6.01
N THR A 179 3.26 0.30 -5.34
CA THR A 179 1.97 -0.24 -5.74
C THR A 179 0.90 0.82 -5.62
N TRP A 180 0.13 0.97 -6.66
CA TRP A 180 -1.11 1.71 -6.67
C TRP A 180 -2.29 0.75 -6.48
N TYR A 181 -3.24 1.16 -5.65
CA TYR A 181 -4.51 0.47 -5.40
C TYR A 181 -5.65 1.40 -5.76
N GLY A 182 -6.60 0.92 -6.55
CA GLY A 182 -7.83 1.64 -6.87
C GLY A 182 -8.99 1.00 -6.10
N PHE A 183 -9.32 1.56 -4.95
CA PHE A 183 -10.39 1.11 -4.08
C PHE A 183 -11.60 2.04 -4.27
N GLY A 184 -12.56 1.65 -5.15
CA GLY A 184 -13.80 2.40 -5.31
C GLY A 184 -13.56 3.89 -5.54
N ASP A 185 -13.87 4.68 -4.53
CA ASP A 185 -13.71 6.15 -4.50
C ASP A 185 -12.40 6.59 -3.79
N THR A 186 -11.44 5.68 -3.57
CA THR A 186 -10.18 5.94 -2.88
C THR A 186 -9.00 5.39 -3.67
N ASP A 187 -8.04 6.24 -3.98
CA ASP A 187 -6.75 5.82 -4.52
C ASP A 187 -5.73 5.71 -3.39
N THR A 188 -5.01 4.60 -3.32
CA THR A 188 -3.95 4.39 -2.34
C THR A 188 -2.62 4.08 -3.03
N HIS A 189 -1.58 4.74 -2.59
CA HIS A 189 -0.23 4.58 -3.09
C HIS A 189 0.66 4.00 -1.99
N ALA A 190 1.34 2.89 -2.25
CA ALA A 190 2.24 2.27 -1.29
C ALA A 190 3.66 2.17 -1.84
N ALA A 191 4.62 2.61 -1.07
CA ALA A 191 6.04 2.36 -1.30
C ALA A 191 6.56 1.40 -0.25
N MET A 192 7.21 0.30 -0.66
CA MET A 192 7.69 -0.75 0.24
C MET A 192 9.17 -1.02 0.04
N ILE A 193 9.87 -1.25 1.14
CA ILE A 193 11.19 -1.87 1.16
C ILE A 193 11.14 -3.14 2.00
N SER A 194 11.65 -4.25 1.47
CA SER A 194 11.56 -5.55 2.12
C SER A 194 12.81 -6.38 1.93
N ALA A 195 13.03 -7.30 2.86
CA ALA A 195 14.01 -8.36 2.74
C ALA A 195 13.30 -9.71 2.72
N GLY A 196 13.81 -10.64 1.94
CA GLY A 196 13.19 -11.94 1.74
C GLY A 196 14.16 -13.08 1.66
N TYR A 197 13.61 -14.28 1.82
CA TYR A 197 14.32 -15.54 1.72
C TYR A 197 13.65 -16.45 0.69
N LYS A 198 14.45 -16.96 -0.24
CA LYS A 198 14.09 -17.95 -1.27
C LYS A 198 14.47 -19.35 -0.76
N PHE A 199 13.54 -20.30 -0.83
CA PHE A 199 13.70 -21.67 -0.31
C PHE A 199 14.12 -22.66 -1.41
#